data_af6428a65dc503a38260f54e7be094aa
#
_entry.id   af6428a65dc503a38260f54e7be094aa
#
_cell.length_a   1.000
_cell.length_b   1.000
_cell.length_c   1.000
_cell.angle_alpha   90.00
_cell.angle_beta   90.00
_cell.angle_gamma   90.00
#
_symmetry.space_group_name_H-M   'P 1'
#
loop_
_entity.id
_entity.type
_entity.pdbx_description
1 polymer ?
#
loop_
_entity_poly.entity_id
_entity_poly.type
_entity_poly.pdbx_seq_one_letter_code
_entity_poly.pdbx_strand_id
1 'polypeptide(L)'
;MAIDQLNKDEFGEQLGEIVFPSCPIRSIEYLKGRDNELETIERALYQQGRHIFIYGDRGVGKSSLGATAAYQYQSSDAEPIFVSGSVDDTFKSVIVNIANQALGKSRFESRKHREDYGFTWRGLKLGIGVEISPIELFSAIQTVGDATELLKQITAIHSIKPIIVIDEFDALTNSKEKDKFASLLKQLGDQSVNIKFIFTGIGKTLDELLGAHSSTYRQLETVELSRLSWEGRREIVIKAADAFGLCIDDNVNWRIATVSDGL
;
A
#
# COMPACT_ATOMS: atom_id res chain seq x y z
N MET A 1 -12.46 -3.17 28.71
CA MET A 1 -12.82 -4.25 29.67
C MET A 1 -11.65 -4.41 30.62
N ALA A 2 -11.86 -4.63 31.90
CA ALA A 2 -10.73 -4.75 32.84
C ALA A 2 -9.99 -6.06 32.59
N ILE A 3 -8.66 -6.03 32.56
CA ILE A 3 -7.77 -7.17 32.25
C ILE A 3 -8.05 -8.39 33.15
N ASP A 4 -8.46 -8.14 34.38
CA ASP A 4 -8.79 -9.17 35.40
C ASP A 4 -10.01 -10.03 35.02
N GLN A 5 -10.77 -9.65 33.99
CA GLN A 5 -11.94 -10.38 33.52
C GLN A 5 -11.66 -11.24 32.28
N LEU A 6 -10.45 -11.10 31.70
CA LEU A 6 -10.04 -11.84 30.50
C LEU A 6 -9.32 -13.13 30.86
N ASN A 7 -9.67 -14.20 30.19
CA ASN A 7 -8.82 -15.39 30.19
C ASN A 7 -7.60 -15.16 29.29
N LYS A 8 -6.63 -16.10 29.32
CA LYS A 8 -5.37 -15.96 28.58
C LYS A 8 -5.56 -15.87 27.05
N ASP A 9 -6.54 -16.59 26.52
CA ASP A 9 -6.79 -16.64 25.07
C ASP A 9 -7.48 -15.34 24.62
N GLU A 10 -8.49 -14.88 25.34
CA GLU A 10 -9.16 -13.60 25.11
C GLU A 10 -8.20 -12.43 25.21
N PHE A 11 -7.29 -12.44 26.20
CA PHE A 11 -6.24 -11.44 26.29
C PHE A 11 -5.31 -11.47 25.08
N GLY A 12 -4.90 -12.65 24.62
CA GLY A 12 -4.04 -12.82 23.46
C GLY A 12 -4.69 -12.31 22.17
N GLU A 13 -5.99 -12.59 21.97
CA GLU A 13 -6.76 -12.11 20.83
C GLU A 13 -6.87 -10.57 20.83
N GLN A 14 -7.28 -9.97 21.96
CA GLN A 14 -7.40 -8.51 22.08
C GLN A 14 -6.04 -7.81 21.94
N LEU A 15 -4.97 -8.38 22.50
CA LEU A 15 -3.63 -7.83 22.31
C LEU A 15 -3.22 -7.88 20.83
N GLY A 16 -3.53 -8.97 20.13
CA GLY A 16 -3.29 -9.11 18.70
C GLY A 16 -3.97 -8.04 17.85
N GLU A 17 -5.17 -7.61 18.23
CA GLU A 17 -5.91 -6.54 17.56
C GLU A 17 -5.32 -5.13 17.80
N ILE A 18 -4.52 -4.96 18.86
CA ILE A 18 -3.91 -3.67 19.21
C ILE A 18 -2.48 -3.57 18.67
N VAL A 19 -1.69 -4.65 18.78
CA VAL A 19 -0.25 -4.63 18.45
C VAL A 19 0.04 -5.11 17.03
N PHE A 20 -0.93 -5.77 16.38
CA PHE A 20 -0.83 -6.24 14.98
C PHE A 20 0.46 -7.03 14.68
N PRO A 21 0.77 -8.12 15.39
CA PRO A 21 2.06 -8.79 15.27
C PRO A 21 2.28 -9.48 13.91
N SER A 22 1.20 -9.77 13.18
CA SER A 22 1.22 -10.62 11.97
C SER A 22 0.68 -9.93 10.72
N CYS A 23 0.20 -8.69 10.82
CA CYS A 23 -0.38 -7.98 9.69
C CYS A 23 -0.01 -6.49 9.71
N PRO A 24 0.02 -5.82 8.54
CA PRO A 24 0.28 -4.39 8.49
C PRO A 24 -0.79 -3.58 9.21
N ILE A 25 -0.37 -2.56 9.95
CA ILE A 25 -1.27 -1.57 10.55
C ILE A 25 -1.96 -0.78 9.44
N ARG A 26 -3.28 -0.59 9.56
CA ARG A 26 -4.10 0.12 8.56
C ARG A 26 -4.77 1.38 9.10
N SER A 27 -4.56 1.69 10.37
CA SER A 27 -5.17 2.83 11.05
C SER A 27 -4.09 3.74 11.64
N ILE A 28 -4.26 5.04 11.44
CA ILE A 28 -3.40 6.07 12.03
C ILE A 28 -3.42 6.02 13.58
N GLU A 29 -4.49 5.53 14.15
CA GLU A 29 -4.63 5.40 15.60
C GLU A 29 -3.55 4.49 16.21
N TYR A 30 -3.18 3.41 15.49
CA TYR A 30 -2.20 2.41 15.93
C TYR A 30 -0.80 2.65 15.37
N LEU A 31 -0.65 3.43 14.31
CA LEU A 31 0.64 3.79 13.75
C LEU A 31 1.26 4.92 14.58
N LYS A 32 2.28 4.62 15.37
CA LYS A 32 2.93 5.57 16.28
C LYS A 32 4.32 5.94 15.82
N GLY A 33 4.73 7.19 16.10
CA GLY A 33 6.06 7.71 15.81
C GLY A 33 6.41 7.81 14.31
N ARG A 34 5.39 8.00 13.44
CA ARG A 34 5.53 8.12 11.98
C ARG A 34 4.77 9.33 11.40
N ASP A 35 4.50 10.33 12.23
CA ASP A 35 3.70 11.49 11.83
C ASP A 35 4.36 12.31 10.71
N ASN A 36 5.68 12.51 10.77
CA ASN A 36 6.43 13.25 9.76
C ASN A 36 6.45 12.56 8.41
N GLU A 37 6.60 11.22 8.42
CA GLU A 37 6.56 10.39 7.22
C GLU A 37 5.17 10.40 6.61
N LEU A 38 4.11 10.28 7.43
CA LEU A 38 2.72 10.39 6.98
C LEU A 38 2.43 11.75 6.36
N GLU A 39 2.85 12.85 6.99
CA GLU A 39 2.68 14.21 6.43
C GLU A 39 3.39 14.38 5.08
N THR A 40 4.58 13.79 4.93
CA THR A 40 5.32 13.82 3.67
C THR A 40 4.58 13.05 2.58
N ILE A 41 4.05 11.86 2.90
CA ILE A 41 3.23 11.06 1.99
C ILE A 41 1.97 11.83 1.61
N GLU A 42 1.26 12.41 2.57
CA GLU A 42 0.05 13.18 2.35
C GLU A 42 0.28 14.31 1.34
N ARG A 43 1.30 15.14 1.59
CA ARG A 43 1.65 16.24 0.69
C ARG A 43 1.92 15.76 -0.74
N ALA A 44 2.60 14.64 -0.90
CA ALA A 44 2.88 14.08 -2.23
C ALA A 44 1.63 13.49 -2.90
N LEU A 45 0.74 12.83 -2.14
CA LEU A 45 -0.49 12.26 -2.68
C LEU A 45 -1.47 13.34 -3.21
N TYR A 46 -1.42 14.57 -2.66
CA TYR A 46 -2.19 15.70 -3.21
C TYR A 46 -1.60 16.25 -4.51
N GLN A 47 -0.31 16.03 -4.80
CA GLN A 47 0.33 16.52 -6.02
C GLN A 47 0.00 15.59 -7.20
N GLN A 48 -0.51 16.16 -8.30
CA GLN A 48 -0.81 15.39 -9.50
C GLN A 48 0.45 14.75 -10.08
N GLY A 49 0.35 13.46 -10.49
CA GLY A 49 1.47 12.71 -11.07
C GLY A 49 2.59 12.32 -10.09
N ARG A 50 2.44 12.63 -8.78
CA ARG A 50 3.35 12.15 -7.74
C ARG A 50 2.89 10.79 -7.21
N HIS A 51 3.86 9.92 -6.99
CA HIS A 51 3.75 8.59 -6.38
C HIS A 51 4.73 8.48 -5.22
N ILE A 52 4.63 7.43 -4.41
CA ILE A 52 5.43 7.29 -3.19
C ILE A 52 6.32 6.05 -3.30
N PHE A 53 7.55 6.16 -2.79
CA PHE A 53 8.42 5.02 -2.53
C PHE A 53 8.92 5.05 -1.08
N ILE A 54 8.44 4.10 -0.28
CA ILE A 54 8.84 3.93 1.12
C ILE A 54 9.97 2.90 1.16
N TYR A 55 11.14 3.28 1.67
CA TYR A 55 12.29 2.38 1.73
C TYR A 55 12.95 2.40 3.11
N GLY A 56 13.75 1.37 3.39
CA GLY A 56 14.46 1.18 4.64
C GLY A 56 14.72 -0.30 4.90
N ASP A 57 15.31 -0.60 6.05
CA ASP A 57 15.62 -1.97 6.46
C ASP A 57 14.38 -2.85 6.61
N ARG A 58 14.56 -4.17 6.67
CA ARG A 58 13.47 -5.09 6.99
C ARG A 58 13.01 -4.88 8.43
N GLY A 59 11.70 -4.98 8.67
CA GLY A 59 11.10 -4.88 10.00
C GLY A 59 10.79 -3.44 10.46
N VAL A 60 11.26 -2.38 9.78
CA VAL A 60 11.04 -0.98 10.22
C VAL A 60 9.61 -0.44 10.05
N GLY A 61 8.68 -1.25 9.52
CA GLY A 61 7.27 -0.88 9.43
C GLY A 61 6.85 -0.27 8.09
N LYS A 62 7.59 -0.49 6.98
CA LYS A 62 7.25 0.03 5.63
C LYS A 62 5.85 -0.34 5.18
N SER A 63 5.49 -1.63 5.29
CA SER A 63 4.17 -2.15 4.91
C SER A 63 3.05 -1.51 5.74
N SER A 64 3.28 -1.31 7.04
CA SER A 64 2.32 -0.64 7.93
C SER A 64 2.14 0.83 7.57
N LEU A 65 3.23 1.57 7.30
CA LEU A 65 3.15 2.97 6.88
C LEU A 65 2.42 3.09 5.52
N GLY A 66 2.78 2.25 4.55
CA GLY A 66 2.14 2.24 3.23
C GLY A 66 0.65 1.90 3.30
N ALA A 67 0.27 0.89 4.09
CA ALA A 67 -1.11 0.51 4.28
C ALA A 67 -1.91 1.60 5.00
N THR A 68 -1.39 2.15 6.11
CA THR A 68 -2.06 3.23 6.86
C THR A 68 -2.26 4.46 5.96
N ALA A 69 -1.23 4.88 5.23
CA ALA A 69 -1.35 6.00 4.29
C ALA A 69 -2.39 5.72 3.20
N ALA A 70 -2.42 4.51 2.64
CA ALA A 70 -3.39 4.15 1.63
C ALA A 70 -4.83 4.23 2.16
N TYR A 71 -5.11 3.68 3.34
CA TYR A 71 -6.45 3.76 3.95
C TYR A 71 -6.84 5.18 4.36
N GLN A 72 -5.87 5.99 4.80
CA GLN A 72 -6.14 7.38 5.22
C GLN A 72 -6.48 8.29 4.05
N TYR A 73 -5.83 8.12 2.91
CA TYR A 73 -5.92 9.06 1.78
C TYR A 73 -6.68 8.53 0.57
N GLN A 74 -7.06 7.26 0.57
CA GLN A 74 -8.01 6.70 -0.40
C GLN A 74 -9.35 7.42 -0.26
N SER A 75 -10.01 7.70 -1.39
CA SER A 75 -11.40 8.18 -1.34
C SER A 75 -12.33 7.11 -0.73
N SER A 76 -13.33 7.55 0.02
CA SER A 76 -14.25 6.69 0.78
C SER A 76 -15.21 5.83 -0.07
N ASP A 77 -15.07 5.90 -1.40
CA ASP A 77 -15.91 5.17 -2.34
C ASP A 77 -15.45 3.72 -2.60
N ALA A 78 -14.20 3.40 -2.26
CA ALA A 78 -13.64 2.05 -2.36
C ALA A 78 -12.44 1.85 -1.42
N GLU A 79 -12.06 0.60 -1.19
CA GLU A 79 -10.82 0.28 -0.46
C GLU A 79 -9.57 0.46 -1.35
N PRO A 80 -8.39 0.71 -0.77
CA PRO A 80 -7.14 0.68 -1.51
C PRO A 80 -6.85 -0.70 -2.12
N ILE A 81 -6.12 -0.71 -3.22
CA ILE A 81 -5.69 -1.94 -3.87
C ILE A 81 -4.31 -2.34 -3.31
N PHE A 82 -4.16 -3.58 -2.84
CA PHE A 82 -2.91 -4.11 -2.30
C PHE A 82 -2.39 -5.27 -3.13
N VAL A 83 -1.15 -5.15 -3.61
CA VAL A 83 -0.43 -6.23 -4.29
C VAL A 83 0.90 -6.42 -3.58
N SER A 84 1.27 -7.65 -3.26
CA SER A 84 2.62 -7.98 -2.75
C SER A 84 3.48 -8.51 -3.90
N GLY A 85 4.71 -8.04 -3.97
CA GLY A 85 5.69 -8.52 -4.94
C GLY A 85 6.18 -9.93 -4.58
N SER A 86 6.50 -10.71 -5.59
CA SER A 86 7.08 -12.05 -5.48
C SER A 86 8.27 -12.19 -6.43
N VAL A 87 9.15 -13.16 -6.14
CA VAL A 87 10.38 -13.40 -6.94
C VAL A 87 10.07 -13.76 -8.39
N ASP A 88 8.95 -14.45 -8.63
CA ASP A 88 8.51 -14.90 -9.96
C ASP A 88 7.65 -13.84 -10.67
N ASP A 89 7.36 -12.72 -10.02
CA ASP A 89 6.52 -11.69 -10.60
C ASP A 89 7.21 -10.94 -11.74
N THR A 90 6.39 -10.61 -12.73
CA THR A 90 6.72 -9.74 -13.84
C THR A 90 5.87 -8.47 -13.76
N PHE A 91 6.25 -7.43 -14.49
CA PHE A 91 5.42 -6.25 -14.67
C PHE A 91 3.97 -6.60 -15.03
N LYS A 92 3.82 -7.53 -16.00
CA LYS A 92 2.48 -7.95 -16.45
C LYS A 92 1.67 -8.65 -15.35
N SER A 93 2.29 -9.58 -14.58
CA SER A 93 1.57 -10.28 -13.50
C SER A 93 1.07 -9.32 -12.43
N VAL A 94 1.90 -8.34 -12.05
CA VAL A 94 1.51 -7.31 -11.09
C VAL A 94 0.35 -6.45 -11.62
N ILE A 95 0.39 -6.02 -12.90
CA ILE A 95 -0.71 -5.25 -13.51
C ILE A 95 -2.00 -6.08 -13.57
N VAL A 96 -1.92 -7.36 -13.89
CA VAL A 96 -3.09 -8.27 -13.89
C VAL A 96 -3.66 -8.42 -12.47
N ASN A 97 -2.81 -8.56 -11.45
CA ASN A 97 -3.25 -8.63 -10.05
C ASN A 97 -3.95 -7.34 -9.61
N ILE A 98 -3.42 -6.17 -9.97
CA ILE A 98 -4.07 -4.88 -9.73
C ILE A 98 -5.45 -4.83 -10.41
N ALA A 99 -5.52 -5.24 -11.68
CA ALA A 99 -6.76 -5.25 -12.45
C ALA A 99 -7.82 -6.14 -11.80
N ASN A 100 -7.45 -7.35 -11.41
CA ASN A 100 -8.37 -8.31 -10.77
C ASN A 100 -8.90 -7.76 -9.43
N GLN A 101 -8.05 -7.15 -8.61
CA GLN A 101 -8.50 -6.57 -7.35
C GLN A 101 -9.39 -5.34 -7.56
N ALA A 102 -9.05 -4.47 -8.52
CA ALA A 102 -9.85 -3.30 -8.84
C ALA A 102 -11.26 -3.66 -9.33
N LEU A 103 -11.37 -4.70 -10.14
CA LEU A 103 -12.66 -5.20 -10.64
C LEU A 103 -13.46 -5.97 -9.59
N GLY A 104 -12.76 -6.74 -8.73
CA GLY A 104 -13.40 -7.52 -7.65
C GLY A 104 -13.88 -6.68 -6.47
N LYS A 105 -13.28 -5.50 -6.24
CA LYS A 105 -13.58 -4.60 -5.10
C LYS A 105 -14.11 -3.23 -5.57
N SER A 106 -14.95 -3.22 -6.57
CA SER A 106 -15.45 -1.98 -7.16
C SER A 106 -16.40 -1.23 -6.23
N ARG A 107 -16.32 0.11 -6.21
CA ARG A 107 -17.24 1.03 -5.51
C ARG A 107 -18.72 0.85 -5.85
N PHE A 108 -19.02 0.15 -6.93
CA PHE A 108 -20.39 -0.11 -7.38
C PHE A 108 -20.95 -1.43 -6.84
N GLU A 109 -20.20 -2.19 -6.06
CA GLU A 109 -20.63 -3.50 -5.53
C GLU A 109 -21.90 -3.40 -4.67
N SER A 110 -22.12 -2.28 -4.01
CA SER A 110 -23.30 -1.99 -3.18
C SER A 110 -24.49 -1.39 -3.93
N ARG A 111 -24.36 -1.07 -5.22
CA ARG A 111 -25.46 -0.45 -6.01
C ARG A 111 -26.22 -1.48 -6.85
N LYS A 112 -27.55 -1.45 -6.77
CA LYS A 112 -28.48 -2.38 -7.45
C LYS A 112 -28.47 -2.34 -9.00
N HIS A 113 -27.69 -1.47 -9.65
CA HIS A 113 -27.60 -1.34 -11.10
C HIS A 113 -26.21 -1.76 -11.57
N ARG A 114 -25.98 -3.07 -11.64
CA ARG A 114 -24.67 -3.66 -12.02
C ARG A 114 -24.42 -3.73 -13.54
N GLU A 115 -25.44 -3.57 -14.34
CA GLU A 115 -25.38 -3.93 -15.77
C GLU A 115 -24.74 -2.87 -16.69
N ASP A 116 -24.56 -1.62 -16.23
CA ASP A 116 -24.17 -0.51 -17.10
C ASP A 116 -22.69 -0.04 -16.96
N TYR A 117 -21.90 -0.63 -16.05
CA TYR A 117 -20.53 -0.20 -15.81
C TYR A 117 -19.52 -1.21 -16.36
N GLY A 118 -19.31 -1.15 -17.63
CA GLY A 118 -18.33 -1.94 -18.35
C GLY A 118 -17.78 -1.18 -19.55
N PHE A 119 -16.59 -1.56 -19.98
CA PHE A 119 -15.97 -1.07 -21.21
C PHE A 119 -15.34 -2.22 -21.97
N THR A 120 -15.10 -2.01 -23.26
CA THR A 120 -14.37 -2.97 -24.07
C THR A 120 -12.96 -2.49 -24.27
N TRP A 121 -11.98 -3.29 -23.85
CA TRP A 121 -10.57 -3.01 -24.04
C TRP A 121 -9.92 -4.19 -24.76
N ARG A 122 -9.32 -3.94 -25.94
CA ARG A 122 -8.69 -4.94 -26.79
C ARG A 122 -9.57 -6.18 -27.07
N GLY A 123 -10.87 -5.98 -27.18
CA GLY A 123 -11.83 -7.07 -27.41
C GLY A 123 -12.30 -7.79 -26.16
N LEU A 124 -11.73 -7.49 -24.99
CA LEU A 124 -12.18 -7.99 -23.70
C LEU A 124 -13.25 -7.06 -23.12
N LYS A 125 -14.37 -7.64 -22.69
CA LYS A 125 -15.37 -6.89 -21.92
C LYS A 125 -14.94 -6.84 -20.46
N LEU A 126 -14.65 -5.64 -19.99
CA LEU A 126 -14.20 -5.36 -18.63
C LEU A 126 -15.32 -4.62 -17.90
N GLY A 127 -15.70 -5.06 -16.71
CA GLY A 127 -16.75 -4.41 -15.95
C GLY A 127 -17.10 -5.13 -14.66
N ILE A 128 -18.02 -4.54 -13.91
CA ILE A 128 -18.47 -5.09 -12.63
C ILE A 128 -19.31 -6.34 -12.89
N GLY A 129 -18.92 -7.44 -12.23
CA GLY A 129 -19.62 -8.73 -12.39
C GLY A 129 -19.29 -9.50 -13.67
N VAL A 130 -18.30 -9.04 -14.43
CA VAL A 130 -17.74 -9.79 -15.57
C VAL A 130 -16.53 -10.57 -15.06
N GLU A 131 -16.61 -11.88 -15.06
CA GLU A 131 -15.46 -12.74 -14.79
C GLU A 131 -14.51 -12.70 -15.99
N ILE A 132 -13.31 -12.17 -15.77
CA ILE A 132 -12.27 -12.14 -16.80
C ILE A 132 -11.19 -13.09 -16.39
N SER A 133 -10.79 -13.94 -17.34
CA SER A 133 -9.66 -14.81 -17.12
C SER A 133 -8.37 -14.00 -16.95
N PRO A 134 -7.60 -14.19 -15.85
CA PRO A 134 -6.28 -13.58 -15.71
C PRO A 134 -5.35 -13.86 -16.90
N ILE A 135 -5.51 -15.01 -17.57
CA ILE A 135 -4.73 -15.42 -18.76
C ILE A 135 -5.06 -14.50 -19.95
N GLU A 136 -6.32 -14.14 -20.13
CA GLU A 136 -6.74 -13.25 -21.23
C GLU A 136 -6.20 -11.83 -21.00
N LEU A 137 -6.30 -11.30 -19.78
CA LEU A 137 -5.70 -10.01 -19.41
C LEU A 137 -4.19 -10.01 -19.62
N PHE A 138 -3.51 -11.06 -19.16
CA PHE A 138 -2.06 -11.21 -19.31
C PHE A 138 -1.65 -11.23 -20.78
N SER A 139 -2.41 -11.93 -21.63
CA SER A 139 -2.16 -12.02 -23.06
C SER A 139 -2.42 -10.70 -23.79
N ALA A 140 -3.38 -9.92 -23.34
CA ALA A 140 -3.75 -8.64 -23.94
C ALA A 140 -2.75 -7.51 -23.65
N ILE A 141 -2.00 -7.58 -22.52
CA ILE A 141 -0.97 -6.59 -22.17
C ILE A 141 0.31 -6.93 -22.95
N GLN A 142 0.65 -6.16 -23.97
CA GLN A 142 1.88 -6.34 -24.76
C GLN A 142 2.94 -5.28 -24.43
N THR A 143 2.51 -4.07 -24.12
CA THR A 143 3.37 -2.89 -23.88
C THR A 143 3.02 -2.21 -22.57
N VAL A 144 3.90 -1.30 -22.11
CA VAL A 144 3.60 -0.42 -20.97
C VAL A 144 2.40 0.50 -21.28
N GLY A 145 2.25 0.92 -22.54
CA GLY A 145 1.09 1.71 -22.97
C GLY A 145 -0.23 0.96 -22.82
N ASP A 146 -0.26 -0.34 -23.09
CA ASP A 146 -1.46 -1.16 -22.86
C ASP A 146 -1.81 -1.25 -21.39
N ALA A 147 -0.80 -1.42 -20.53
CA ALA A 147 -0.98 -1.43 -19.07
C ALA A 147 -1.48 -0.07 -18.58
N THR A 148 -0.96 1.04 -19.10
CA THR A 148 -1.39 2.39 -18.74
C THR A 148 -2.86 2.61 -19.09
N GLU A 149 -3.28 2.24 -20.31
CA GLU A 149 -4.67 2.38 -20.74
C GLU A 149 -5.62 1.47 -19.92
N LEU A 150 -5.21 0.22 -19.67
CA LEU A 150 -5.98 -0.68 -18.82
C LEU A 150 -6.18 -0.10 -17.42
N LEU A 151 -5.11 0.34 -16.77
CA LEU A 151 -5.17 0.93 -15.42
C LEU A 151 -6.06 2.17 -15.39
N LYS A 152 -5.94 3.05 -16.39
CA LYS A 152 -6.78 4.25 -16.51
C LYS A 152 -8.28 3.90 -16.52
N GLN A 153 -8.65 2.85 -17.25
CA GLN A 153 -10.04 2.42 -17.39
C GLN A 153 -10.54 1.73 -16.09
N ILE A 154 -9.83 0.72 -15.61
CA ILE A 154 -10.28 -0.07 -14.46
C ILE A 154 -10.28 0.73 -13.16
N THR A 155 -9.29 1.60 -12.95
CA THR A 155 -9.25 2.41 -11.74
C THR A 155 -10.34 3.46 -11.70
N ALA A 156 -10.77 3.98 -12.85
CA ALA A 156 -11.91 4.88 -12.93
C ALA A 156 -13.22 4.18 -12.51
N ILE A 157 -13.35 2.88 -12.76
CA ILE A 157 -14.47 2.08 -12.25
C ILE A 157 -14.32 1.81 -10.76
N HIS A 158 -13.11 1.53 -10.29
CA HIS A 158 -12.84 1.18 -8.91
C HIS A 158 -13.12 2.35 -7.96
N SER A 159 -12.50 3.51 -8.20
CA SER A 159 -12.54 4.66 -7.28
C SER A 159 -12.29 5.98 -7.99
N ILE A 160 -12.74 7.08 -7.38
CA ILE A 160 -12.47 8.44 -7.87
C ILE A 160 -10.99 8.80 -7.73
N LYS A 161 -10.33 8.34 -6.66
CA LYS A 161 -8.90 8.55 -6.38
C LYS A 161 -8.28 7.24 -5.89
N PRO A 162 -8.03 6.28 -6.79
CA PRO A 162 -7.52 4.98 -6.39
C PRO A 162 -6.07 5.07 -5.91
N ILE A 163 -5.80 4.43 -4.78
CA ILE A 163 -4.45 4.21 -4.27
C ILE A 163 -4.11 2.73 -4.42
N ILE A 164 -2.96 2.46 -5.01
CA ILE A 164 -2.43 1.13 -5.25
C ILE A 164 -1.14 0.98 -4.45
N VAL A 165 -1.12 0.03 -3.53
CA VAL A 165 0.09 -0.33 -2.77
C VAL A 165 0.73 -1.55 -3.41
N ILE A 166 2.01 -1.43 -3.77
CA ILE A 166 2.84 -2.55 -4.19
C ILE A 166 3.86 -2.79 -3.08
N ASP A 167 3.55 -3.75 -2.22
CA ASP A 167 4.42 -4.11 -1.10
C ASP A 167 5.52 -5.07 -1.56
N GLU A 168 6.68 -5.04 -0.88
CA GLU A 168 7.84 -5.87 -1.22
C GLU A 168 8.27 -5.75 -2.70
N PHE A 169 8.28 -4.55 -3.25
CA PHE A 169 8.67 -4.30 -4.65
C PHE A 169 10.11 -4.76 -4.95
N ASP A 170 10.94 -4.89 -3.94
CA ASP A 170 12.29 -5.47 -4.03
C ASP A 170 12.30 -6.98 -4.34
N ALA A 171 11.20 -7.70 -4.13
CA ALA A 171 11.07 -9.09 -4.52
C ALA A 171 11.13 -9.29 -6.05
N LEU A 172 10.74 -8.28 -6.85
CA LEU A 172 10.97 -8.29 -8.29
C LEU A 172 12.48 -8.25 -8.56
N THR A 173 13.07 -9.36 -8.94
CA THR A 173 14.54 -9.49 -9.13
C THR A 173 15.03 -8.95 -10.47
N ASN A 174 14.17 -8.94 -11.51
CA ASN A 174 14.54 -8.54 -12.86
C ASN A 174 14.45 -7.01 -13.03
N SER A 175 15.60 -6.36 -13.23
CA SER A 175 15.68 -4.90 -13.43
C SER A 175 14.86 -4.40 -14.61
N LYS A 176 14.78 -5.16 -15.71
CA LYS A 176 13.96 -4.80 -16.89
C LYS A 176 12.47 -4.74 -16.57
N GLU A 177 12.00 -5.55 -15.62
CA GLU A 177 10.62 -5.49 -15.16
C GLU A 177 10.39 -4.24 -14.30
N LYS A 178 11.36 -3.84 -13.47
CA LYS A 178 11.32 -2.58 -12.71
C LYS A 178 11.36 -1.35 -13.61
N ASP A 179 12.14 -1.36 -14.69
CA ASP A 179 12.20 -0.28 -15.68
C ASP A 179 10.84 -0.01 -16.34
N LYS A 180 10.01 -1.04 -16.49
CA LYS A 180 8.63 -0.89 -17.00
C LYS A 180 7.75 -0.12 -16.04
N PHE A 181 7.94 -0.26 -14.73
CA PHE A 181 7.23 0.55 -13.73
C PHE A 181 7.65 2.02 -13.79
N ALA A 182 8.93 2.32 -13.93
CA ALA A 182 9.39 3.69 -14.16
C ALA A 182 8.75 4.32 -15.41
N SER A 183 8.67 3.55 -16.49
CA SER A 183 8.00 3.95 -17.73
C SER A 183 6.49 4.13 -17.54
N LEU A 184 5.85 3.28 -16.75
CA LEU A 184 4.44 3.39 -16.38
C LEU A 184 4.16 4.69 -15.62
N LEU A 185 4.92 4.97 -14.56
CA LEU A 185 4.75 6.18 -13.75
C LEU A 185 4.87 7.44 -14.62
N LYS A 186 5.85 7.45 -15.54
CA LYS A 186 5.99 8.54 -16.50
C LYS A 186 4.74 8.71 -17.36
N GLN A 187 4.23 7.63 -17.97
CA GLN A 187 3.06 7.69 -18.84
C GLN A 187 1.80 8.12 -18.09
N LEU A 188 1.61 7.66 -16.85
CA LEU A 188 0.51 8.09 -16.00
C LEU A 188 0.57 9.58 -15.67
N GLY A 189 1.78 10.09 -15.38
CA GLY A 189 2.01 11.52 -15.15
C GLY A 189 1.75 12.36 -16.40
N ASP A 190 2.31 11.95 -17.55
CA ASP A 190 2.15 12.66 -18.83
C ASP A 190 0.67 12.72 -19.28
N GLN A 191 -0.12 11.68 -18.96
CA GLN A 191 -1.55 11.61 -19.29
C GLN A 191 -2.45 12.17 -18.19
N SER A 192 -1.88 12.69 -17.10
CA SER A 192 -2.63 13.24 -15.96
C SER A 192 -3.64 12.24 -15.37
N VAL A 193 -3.30 10.95 -15.34
CA VAL A 193 -4.17 9.90 -14.80
C VAL A 193 -4.22 10.01 -13.28
N ASN A 194 -5.42 10.02 -12.70
CA ASN A 194 -5.61 10.18 -11.26
C ASN A 194 -5.46 8.84 -10.51
N ILE A 195 -4.28 8.26 -10.57
CA ILE A 195 -3.90 7.04 -9.85
C ILE A 195 -2.69 7.37 -8.97
N LYS A 196 -2.67 6.82 -7.77
CA LYS A 196 -1.52 6.93 -6.87
C LYS A 196 -0.93 5.55 -6.60
N PHE A 197 0.39 5.46 -6.71
CA PHE A 197 1.15 4.28 -6.32
C PHE A 197 1.92 4.57 -5.03
N ILE A 198 1.91 3.60 -4.12
CA ILE A 198 2.77 3.53 -2.95
C ILE A 198 3.57 2.24 -3.08
N PHE A 199 4.87 2.35 -3.32
CA PHE A 199 5.79 1.21 -3.34
C PHE A 199 6.46 1.08 -1.98
N THR A 200 6.70 -0.15 -1.54
CA THR A 200 7.61 -0.40 -0.43
C THR A 200 8.77 -1.27 -0.89
N GLY A 201 9.96 -1.06 -0.33
CA GLY A 201 11.13 -1.82 -0.73
C GLY A 201 12.38 -1.44 0.04
N ILE A 202 13.55 -1.82 -0.50
CA ILE A 202 14.88 -1.45 0.03
C ILE A 202 15.49 -0.32 -0.81
N GLY A 203 16.48 0.40 -0.24
CA GLY A 203 17.13 1.53 -0.91
C GLY A 203 17.72 1.18 -2.29
N LYS A 204 18.34 0.00 -2.43
CA LYS A 204 18.88 -0.47 -3.71
C LYS A 204 17.81 -0.53 -4.82
N THR A 205 16.61 -0.95 -4.50
CA THR A 205 15.50 -1.03 -5.47
C THR A 205 15.02 0.35 -5.88
N LEU A 206 15.07 1.32 -4.96
CA LEU A 206 14.80 2.73 -5.27
C LEU A 206 15.81 3.26 -6.29
N ASP A 207 17.10 3.01 -6.07
CA ASP A 207 18.18 3.44 -6.98
C ASP A 207 18.00 2.83 -8.39
N GLU A 208 17.62 1.55 -8.48
CA GLU A 208 17.31 0.88 -9.75
C GLU A 208 16.13 1.55 -10.46
N LEU A 209 15.05 1.85 -9.74
CA LEU A 209 13.85 2.48 -10.30
C LEU A 209 14.12 3.93 -10.75
N LEU A 210 14.87 4.68 -9.97
CA LEU A 210 15.25 6.06 -10.30
C LEU A 210 16.25 6.12 -11.46
N GLY A 211 17.17 5.15 -11.55
CA GLY A 211 18.19 5.07 -12.60
C GLY A 211 17.62 4.76 -13.98
N ALA A 212 16.45 4.12 -14.04
CA ALA A 212 15.82 3.75 -15.31
C ALA A 212 15.43 4.97 -16.18
N HIS A 213 14.96 6.05 -15.56
CA HIS A 213 14.59 7.29 -16.25
C HIS A 213 14.79 8.52 -15.35
N SER A 214 15.50 9.53 -15.84
CA SER A 214 15.74 10.78 -15.11
C SER A 214 14.46 11.54 -14.73
N SER A 215 13.35 11.32 -15.45
CA SER A 215 12.05 11.92 -15.14
C SER A 215 11.37 11.29 -13.91
N THR A 216 11.75 10.08 -13.52
CA THR A 216 11.15 9.35 -12.38
C THR A 216 11.35 10.11 -11.06
N TYR A 217 12.47 10.84 -10.91
CA TYR A 217 12.69 11.72 -9.75
C TYR A 217 11.60 12.78 -9.53
N ARG A 218 10.97 13.24 -10.61
CA ARG A 218 9.88 14.24 -10.50
C ARG A 218 8.54 13.62 -10.13
N GLN A 219 8.39 12.33 -10.38
CA GLN A 219 7.12 11.61 -10.18
C GLN A 219 7.11 10.79 -8.89
N LEU A 220 8.27 10.61 -8.26
CA LEU A 220 8.42 9.76 -7.10
C LEU A 220 8.86 10.57 -5.88
N GLU A 221 8.04 10.62 -4.85
CA GLU A 221 8.43 11.06 -3.52
C GLU A 221 9.01 9.89 -2.77
N THR A 222 10.17 10.09 -2.14
CA THR A 222 10.87 9.04 -1.42
C THR A 222 10.80 9.27 0.08
N VAL A 223 10.44 8.22 0.81
CA VAL A 223 10.31 8.27 2.27
C VAL A 223 11.20 7.19 2.86
N GLU A 224 12.28 7.60 3.51
CA GLU A 224 13.18 6.71 4.20
C GLU A 224 12.66 6.38 5.59
N LEU A 225 12.53 5.08 5.91
CA LEU A 225 12.22 4.62 7.25
C LEU A 225 13.47 4.09 7.94
N SER A 226 13.81 4.73 9.03
CA SER A 226 14.72 4.21 10.06
C SER A 226 13.94 3.41 11.10
N ARG A 227 14.67 2.76 12.02
CA ARG A 227 14.08 2.15 13.22
C ARG A 227 13.25 3.17 13.98
N LEU A 228 12.18 2.69 14.61
CA LEU A 228 11.26 3.55 15.35
C LEU A 228 12.00 4.29 16.46
N SER A 229 11.70 5.58 16.62
CA SER A 229 12.26 6.43 17.67
C SER A 229 11.91 5.88 19.06
N TRP A 230 12.65 6.32 20.05
CA TRP A 230 12.40 5.98 21.45
C TRP A 230 10.96 6.37 21.86
N GLU A 231 10.54 7.54 21.49
CA GLU A 231 9.22 8.10 21.76
C GLU A 231 8.13 7.25 21.11
N GLY A 232 8.29 6.92 19.84
CA GLY A 232 7.33 6.09 19.11
C GLY A 232 7.16 4.69 19.70
N ARG A 233 8.26 4.07 20.17
CA ARG A 233 8.19 2.78 20.90
C ARG A 233 7.39 2.89 22.20
N ARG A 234 7.64 3.95 22.97
CA ARG A 234 6.90 4.22 24.22
C ARG A 234 5.43 4.44 23.96
N GLU A 235 5.07 5.16 22.92
CA GLU A 235 3.67 5.41 22.54
C GLU A 235 2.92 4.13 22.19
N ILE A 236 3.56 3.15 21.52
CA ILE A 236 2.97 1.85 21.23
C ILE A 236 2.62 1.13 22.55
N VAL A 237 3.57 1.12 23.49
CA VAL A 237 3.35 0.46 24.79
C VAL A 237 2.25 1.13 25.59
N ILE A 238 2.22 2.46 25.61
CA ILE A 238 1.16 3.24 26.29
C ILE A 238 -0.19 2.93 25.64
N LYS A 239 -0.28 2.96 24.29
CA LYS A 239 -1.52 2.66 23.58
C LYS A 239 -2.03 1.26 23.89
N ALA A 240 -1.14 0.27 23.95
CA ALA A 240 -1.52 -1.09 24.32
C ALA A 240 -2.01 -1.16 25.78
N ALA A 241 -1.33 -0.51 26.73
CA ALA A 241 -1.74 -0.47 28.13
C ALA A 241 -3.11 0.21 28.30
N ASP A 242 -3.32 1.38 27.69
CA ASP A 242 -4.56 2.14 27.76
C ASP A 242 -5.77 1.34 27.25
N ALA A 243 -5.58 0.53 26.19
CA ALA A 243 -6.65 -0.31 25.64
C ALA A 243 -7.14 -1.37 26.64
N PHE A 244 -6.29 -1.78 27.59
CA PHE A 244 -6.63 -2.68 28.69
C PHE A 244 -6.99 -1.94 30.00
N GLY A 245 -7.06 -0.61 29.95
CA GLY A 245 -7.31 0.21 31.15
C GLY A 245 -6.17 0.17 32.16
N LEU A 246 -4.93 -0.09 31.72
CA LEU A 246 -3.75 -0.16 32.57
C LEU A 246 -2.96 1.14 32.50
N CYS A 247 -2.47 1.56 33.67
CA CYS A 247 -1.41 2.58 33.77
C CYS A 247 -0.07 1.87 33.80
N ILE A 248 0.81 2.17 32.84
CA ILE A 248 2.14 1.59 32.80
C ILE A 248 3.15 2.48 33.53
N ASP A 249 3.98 1.87 34.40
CA ASP A 249 5.08 2.54 35.04
C ASP A 249 6.18 2.90 34.03
N ASP A 250 6.79 4.09 34.18
CA ASP A 250 7.82 4.57 33.24
C ASP A 250 9.03 3.63 33.13
N ASN A 251 9.44 2.96 34.21
CA ASN A 251 10.57 2.01 34.17
C ASN A 251 10.19 0.75 33.39
N VAL A 252 8.93 0.29 33.51
CA VAL A 252 8.43 -0.87 32.74
C VAL A 252 8.36 -0.50 31.28
N ASN A 253 7.77 0.65 30.94
CA ASN A 253 7.72 1.16 29.57
C ASN A 253 9.13 1.29 28.97
N TRP A 254 10.08 1.86 29.76
CA TRP A 254 11.47 1.97 29.35
C TRP A 254 12.10 0.62 29.01
N ARG A 255 11.91 -0.40 29.84
CA ARG A 255 12.45 -1.76 29.61
C ARG A 255 11.87 -2.38 28.35
N ILE A 256 10.56 -2.32 28.15
CA ILE A 256 9.91 -2.87 26.95
C ILE A 256 10.44 -2.18 25.69
N ALA A 257 10.46 -0.84 25.69
CA ALA A 257 10.92 -0.06 24.56
C ALA A 257 12.43 -0.27 24.25
N THR A 258 13.25 -0.60 25.27
CA THR A 258 14.67 -0.93 25.07
C THR A 258 14.85 -2.29 24.38
N VAL A 259 14.08 -3.30 24.81
CA VAL A 259 14.21 -4.67 24.27
C VAL A 259 13.76 -4.75 22.82
N SER A 260 12.74 -3.94 22.42
CA SER A 260 12.20 -3.98 21.05
C SER A 260 13.16 -3.44 19.98
N ASP A 261 14.21 -2.66 20.36
CA ASP A 261 15.21 -2.07 19.47
C ASP A 261 14.64 -1.31 18.25
N GLY A 262 13.35 -0.99 18.27
CA GLY A 262 12.64 -0.22 17.24
C GLY A 262 12.33 -1.00 15.95
N LEU A 263 12.30 -2.32 16.04
CA LEU A 263 11.87 -3.24 14.98
C LEU A 263 10.42 -3.70 15.24
#